data_3fb67c3e3d7032272e318519174c6831
#
_entry.id   3fb67c3e3d7032272e318519174c6831
#
_cell.length_a   1.000
_cell.length_b   1.000
_cell.length_c   1.000
_cell.angle_alpha   90.00
_cell.angle_beta   90.00
_cell.angle_gamma   90.00
#
_symmetry.space_group_name_H-M   'P 1'
#
loop_
_entity.id
_entity.type
_entity.pdbx_description
1 polymer ?
#
loop_
_entity_poly.entity_id
_entity_poly.type
_entity_poly.pdbx_seq_one_letter_code
_entity_poly.pdbx_strand_id
1 'polypeptide(L)'
;MAPLRFSANVSWLFPEFPGLPARLRAAGSSGFEAAEVAWPYAEQPEALARAAREAGLRLVLINTPPGDREKGEMGLGAVPGRQAAFREGLEQAVLYAKALGCPRVHLMAGRVPQGADRAAVRSEMETVFLENLRHAAGVLAQESLVGLLEPINTRITDPRYFLDTPQQAAAILQKVGRPNLQLQMDLFHWQIMDGNLTGNIREFLPLVGHVQVAQVPGRGEPDSPGELNFPYLFQLLEDEGYRGFVGCEYRPQGDTVEGLNWLRSYWDRQGCPQAGQ
;
A
#
# COMPACT_ATOMS: atom_id res chain seq x y z
N MET A 1 14.42 19.70 7.81
CA MET A 1 13.33 18.72 7.97
C MET A 1 13.95 17.33 7.95
N ALA A 2 13.28 16.30 8.51
CA ALA A 2 13.84 14.96 8.48
C ALA A 2 13.63 14.34 7.07
N PRO A 3 14.63 13.61 6.54
CA PRO A 3 14.51 12.96 5.24
C PRO A 3 13.42 11.89 5.23
N LEU A 4 12.90 11.59 4.05
CA LEU A 4 11.94 10.49 3.86
C LEU A 4 12.61 9.15 4.12
N ARG A 5 11.81 8.21 4.60
CA ARG A 5 12.21 6.82 4.80
C ARG A 5 11.46 5.94 3.81
N PHE A 6 12.15 4.96 3.24
CA PHE A 6 11.59 4.12 2.18
C PHE A 6 11.41 2.68 2.63
N SER A 7 10.33 2.04 2.15
CA SER A 7 10.07 0.61 2.32
C SER A 7 10.05 -0.08 0.96
N ALA A 8 10.62 -1.28 0.89
CA ALA A 8 10.56 -2.11 -0.31
C ALA A 8 9.28 -2.94 -0.32
N ASN A 9 8.43 -2.76 -1.33
CA ASN A 9 7.33 -3.69 -1.54
C ASN A 9 7.86 -4.96 -2.24
N VAL A 10 8.12 -6.01 -1.47
CA VAL A 10 8.73 -7.23 -1.99
C VAL A 10 7.76 -8.15 -2.73
N SER A 11 6.48 -7.77 -2.81
CA SER A 11 5.56 -8.39 -3.77
C SER A 11 5.83 -7.94 -5.20
N TRP A 12 6.49 -6.79 -5.38
CA TRP A 12 6.85 -6.19 -6.66
C TRP A 12 8.36 -6.19 -6.91
N LEU A 13 9.15 -5.72 -5.94
CA LEU A 13 10.60 -5.63 -6.05
C LEU A 13 11.28 -6.99 -5.84
N PHE A 14 12.45 -7.14 -6.41
CA PHE A 14 13.28 -8.35 -6.33
C PHE A 14 12.63 -9.60 -6.92
N PRO A 15 11.93 -9.52 -8.07
CA PRO A 15 11.32 -10.68 -8.71
C PRO A 15 12.37 -11.70 -9.17
N GLU A 16 13.64 -11.32 -9.23
CA GLU A 16 14.78 -12.18 -9.54
C GLU A 16 14.98 -13.30 -8.50
N PHE A 17 14.48 -13.08 -7.27
CA PHE A 17 14.62 -14.03 -6.17
C PHE A 17 13.32 -14.82 -5.95
N PRO A 18 13.43 -16.13 -5.75
CA PRO A 18 12.27 -16.97 -5.48
C PRO A 18 11.79 -16.82 -4.04
N GLY A 19 10.51 -16.51 -3.87
CA GLY A 19 9.85 -16.45 -2.57
C GLY A 19 10.16 -15.20 -1.73
N LEU A 20 9.26 -14.89 -0.83
CA LEU A 20 9.32 -13.69 0.01
C LEU A 20 10.57 -13.64 0.92
N PRO A 21 11.02 -14.74 1.57
CA PRO A 21 12.20 -14.67 2.44
C PRO A 21 13.46 -14.24 1.70
N ALA A 22 13.67 -14.70 0.47
CA ALA A 22 14.83 -14.31 -0.34
C ALA A 22 14.74 -12.84 -0.78
N ARG A 23 13.54 -12.37 -1.13
CA ARG A 23 13.30 -10.96 -1.49
C ARG A 23 13.51 -10.03 -0.30
N LEU A 24 13.11 -10.42 0.90
CA LEU A 24 13.37 -9.66 2.13
C LEU A 24 14.88 -9.53 2.38
N ARG A 25 15.66 -10.62 2.24
CA ARG A 25 17.12 -10.56 2.37
C ARG A 25 17.73 -9.60 1.34
N ALA A 26 17.29 -9.68 0.09
CA ALA A 26 17.76 -8.79 -0.96
C ALA A 26 17.43 -7.31 -0.66
N ALA A 27 16.25 -7.02 -0.15
CA ALA A 27 15.85 -5.67 0.26
C ALA A 27 16.74 -5.14 1.39
N GLY A 28 16.97 -5.93 2.44
CA GLY A 28 17.86 -5.54 3.54
C GLY A 28 19.30 -5.30 3.06
N SER A 29 19.83 -6.19 2.21
CA SER A 29 21.17 -6.03 1.62
C SER A 29 21.29 -4.80 0.70
N SER A 30 20.18 -4.30 0.19
CA SER A 30 20.13 -3.09 -0.66
C SER A 30 19.99 -1.78 0.14
N GLY A 31 19.95 -1.84 1.47
CA GLY A 31 19.90 -0.68 2.34
C GLY A 31 18.50 -0.26 2.81
N PHE A 32 17.45 -0.98 2.45
CA PHE A 32 16.13 -0.73 3.02
C PHE A 32 16.09 -1.07 4.52
N GLU A 33 15.35 -0.29 5.30
CA GLU A 33 15.08 -0.55 6.72
C GLU A 33 13.66 -1.10 6.98
N ALA A 34 12.82 -1.12 5.93
CA ALA A 34 11.45 -1.57 6.01
C ALA A 34 11.00 -2.25 4.71
N ALA A 35 9.99 -3.09 4.81
CA ALA A 35 9.37 -3.76 3.68
C ALA A 35 7.85 -3.82 3.80
N GLU A 36 7.20 -3.99 2.66
CA GLU A 36 5.78 -4.25 2.51
C GLU A 36 5.59 -5.60 1.82
N VAL A 37 4.55 -6.31 2.20
CA VAL A 37 4.13 -7.56 1.55
C VAL A 37 2.63 -7.51 1.31
N ALA A 38 2.20 -7.63 0.05
CA ALA A 38 0.76 -7.59 -0.25
C ALA A 38 0.02 -8.74 0.41
N TRP A 39 0.42 -9.97 0.13
CA TRP A 39 -0.25 -11.17 0.64
C TRP A 39 0.78 -12.18 1.17
N PRO A 40 1.06 -12.16 2.48
CA PRO A 40 2.06 -13.04 3.11
C PRO A 40 1.54 -14.47 3.38
N TYR A 41 0.33 -14.77 3.03
CA TYR A 41 -0.47 -15.90 3.54
C TYR A 41 -0.04 -17.28 3.02
N ALA A 42 0.81 -17.33 2.01
CA ALA A 42 1.43 -18.58 1.55
C ALA A 42 2.63 -19.04 2.42
N GLU A 43 3.16 -18.12 3.22
CA GLU A 43 4.29 -18.38 4.12
C GLU A 43 3.81 -18.56 5.56
N GLN A 44 4.55 -19.32 6.35
CA GLN A 44 4.28 -19.35 7.80
C GLN A 44 4.68 -18.01 8.43
N PRO A 45 3.82 -17.40 9.28
CA PRO A 45 4.08 -16.06 9.80
C PRO A 45 5.39 -15.96 10.58
N GLU A 46 5.75 -16.99 11.37
CA GLU A 46 7.00 -17.01 12.15
C GLU A 46 8.25 -17.11 11.26
N ALA A 47 8.16 -17.87 10.16
CA ALA A 47 9.26 -17.99 9.19
C ALA A 47 9.50 -16.65 8.47
N LEU A 48 8.43 -15.96 8.08
CA LEU A 48 8.50 -14.65 7.44
C LEU A 48 9.00 -13.58 8.42
N ALA A 49 8.54 -13.60 9.66
CA ALA A 49 9.01 -12.71 10.72
C ALA A 49 10.51 -12.88 10.98
N ARG A 50 10.99 -14.12 11.01
CA ARG A 50 12.41 -14.44 11.16
C ARG A 50 13.22 -13.88 9.99
N ALA A 51 12.79 -14.15 8.77
CA ALA A 51 13.49 -13.65 7.57
C ALA A 51 13.59 -12.12 7.56
N ALA A 52 12.54 -11.41 7.95
CA ALA A 52 12.55 -9.95 8.07
C ALA A 52 13.56 -9.48 9.15
N ARG A 53 13.56 -10.09 10.34
CA ARG A 53 14.53 -9.75 11.40
C ARG A 53 15.97 -10.00 10.98
N GLU A 54 16.24 -11.14 10.37
CA GLU A 54 17.58 -11.48 9.87
C GLU A 54 18.06 -10.51 8.78
N ALA A 55 17.14 -9.97 7.99
CA ALA A 55 17.42 -8.95 6.99
C ALA A 55 17.50 -7.51 7.57
N GLY A 56 17.24 -7.32 8.87
CA GLY A 56 17.21 -6.00 9.50
C GLY A 56 16.00 -5.15 9.10
N LEU A 57 14.91 -5.77 8.63
CA LEU A 57 13.73 -5.09 8.13
C LEU A 57 12.57 -5.07 9.13
N ARG A 58 11.87 -3.95 9.15
CA ARG A 58 10.52 -3.85 9.75
C ARG A 58 9.48 -4.06 8.67
N LEU A 59 8.49 -4.91 8.90
CA LEU A 59 7.33 -5.01 8.03
C LEU A 59 6.33 -3.90 8.41
N VAL A 60 5.90 -3.11 7.42
CA VAL A 60 5.13 -1.89 7.67
C VAL A 60 3.74 -1.88 7.05
N LEU A 61 3.47 -2.80 6.14
CA LEU A 61 2.18 -2.94 5.46
C LEU A 61 1.97 -4.37 4.94
N ILE A 62 0.78 -4.91 5.20
CA ILE A 62 0.21 -6.07 4.51
C ILE A 62 -1.21 -5.76 4.05
N ASN A 63 -1.74 -6.51 3.09
CA ASN A 63 -3.13 -6.42 2.66
C ASN A 63 -3.98 -7.51 3.32
N THR A 64 -5.27 -7.28 3.47
CA THR A 64 -6.24 -8.37 3.70
C THR A 64 -6.20 -9.37 2.55
N PRO A 65 -6.54 -10.65 2.77
CA PRO A 65 -6.64 -11.63 1.69
C PRO A 65 -7.55 -11.13 0.55
N PRO A 66 -7.18 -11.40 -0.71
CA PRO A 66 -7.90 -10.85 -1.86
C PRO A 66 -9.23 -11.55 -2.13
N GLY A 67 -9.52 -12.67 -1.50
CA GLY A 67 -10.61 -13.55 -1.85
C GLY A 67 -10.20 -14.58 -2.90
N ASP A 68 -11.18 -15.11 -3.62
CA ASP A 68 -10.97 -16.10 -4.67
C ASP A 68 -10.54 -15.42 -5.99
N ARG A 69 -9.25 -15.45 -6.27
CA ARG A 69 -8.69 -14.80 -7.47
C ARG A 69 -9.10 -15.49 -8.76
N GLU A 70 -9.39 -16.78 -8.74
CA GLU A 70 -9.88 -17.51 -9.91
C GLU A 70 -11.28 -17.04 -10.31
N LYS A 71 -12.09 -16.64 -9.34
CA LYS A 71 -13.39 -16.00 -9.56
C LYS A 71 -13.31 -14.49 -9.82
N GLY A 72 -12.11 -13.94 -9.91
CA GLY A 72 -11.88 -12.53 -10.18
C GLY A 72 -12.04 -11.62 -8.98
N GLU A 73 -11.99 -12.14 -7.75
CA GLU A 73 -12.00 -11.30 -6.55
C GLU A 73 -10.65 -10.60 -6.35
N MET A 74 -10.69 -9.35 -5.87
CA MET A 74 -9.53 -8.54 -5.55
C MET A 74 -9.84 -7.68 -4.33
N GLY A 75 -10.07 -8.32 -3.20
CA GLY A 75 -10.61 -7.73 -2.00
C GLY A 75 -12.12 -7.92 -1.88
N LEU A 76 -12.61 -7.86 -0.65
CA LEU A 76 -14.00 -8.22 -0.32
C LEU A 76 -14.72 -7.14 0.47
N GLY A 77 -14.04 -6.04 0.85
CA GLY A 77 -14.55 -5.07 1.83
C GLY A 77 -15.85 -4.39 1.44
N ALA A 78 -16.04 -4.10 0.15
CA ALA A 78 -17.23 -3.44 -0.39
C ALA A 78 -18.15 -4.41 -1.17
N VAL A 79 -17.86 -5.70 -1.20
CA VAL A 79 -18.57 -6.66 -2.05
C VAL A 79 -19.80 -7.19 -1.33
N PRO A 80 -21.02 -6.92 -1.83
CA PRO A 80 -22.26 -7.44 -1.24
C PRO A 80 -22.25 -8.97 -1.17
N GLY A 81 -22.69 -9.54 -0.04
CA GLY A 81 -22.74 -10.98 0.19
C GLY A 81 -21.39 -11.60 0.60
N ARG A 82 -20.31 -10.82 0.66
CA ARG A 82 -18.97 -11.33 1.04
C ARG A 82 -18.52 -10.83 2.43
N GLN A 83 -19.44 -10.29 3.23
CA GLN A 83 -19.11 -9.72 4.54
C GLN A 83 -18.47 -10.76 5.49
N ALA A 84 -19.02 -11.97 5.54
CA ALA A 84 -18.44 -13.03 6.38
C ALA A 84 -17.02 -13.40 5.95
N ALA A 85 -16.77 -13.55 4.66
CA ALA A 85 -15.45 -13.85 4.12
C ALA A 85 -14.46 -12.69 4.33
N PHE A 86 -14.92 -11.44 4.25
CA PHE A 86 -14.10 -10.28 4.61
C PHE A 86 -13.65 -10.33 6.07
N ARG A 87 -14.55 -10.66 7.00
CA ARG A 87 -14.25 -10.76 8.44
C ARG A 87 -13.28 -11.89 8.75
N GLU A 88 -13.45 -13.06 8.12
CA GLU A 88 -12.47 -14.16 8.23
C GLU A 88 -11.09 -13.75 7.72
N GLY A 89 -11.03 -13.09 6.56
CA GLY A 89 -9.78 -12.56 6.01
C GLY A 89 -9.14 -11.49 6.90
N LEU A 90 -9.93 -10.65 7.54
CA LEU A 90 -9.45 -9.67 8.51
C LEU A 90 -8.82 -10.34 9.73
N GLU A 91 -9.44 -11.40 10.28
CA GLU A 91 -8.88 -12.17 11.39
C GLU A 91 -7.53 -12.78 11.00
N GLN A 92 -7.41 -13.34 9.80
CA GLN A 92 -6.16 -13.85 9.27
C GLN A 92 -5.11 -12.74 9.13
N ALA A 93 -5.48 -11.59 8.59
CA ALA A 93 -4.58 -10.45 8.45
C ALA A 93 -4.07 -9.94 9.81
N VAL A 94 -4.94 -9.88 10.81
CA VAL A 94 -4.56 -9.49 12.18
C VAL A 94 -3.58 -10.49 12.79
N LEU A 95 -3.81 -11.79 12.63
CA LEU A 95 -2.89 -12.83 13.09
C LEU A 95 -1.49 -12.63 12.48
N TYR A 96 -1.41 -12.44 11.17
CA TYR A 96 -0.14 -12.19 10.48
C TYR A 96 0.49 -10.86 10.90
N ALA A 97 -0.28 -9.77 10.97
CA ALA A 97 0.22 -8.46 11.38
C ALA A 97 0.87 -8.52 12.77
N LYS A 98 0.27 -9.21 13.72
CA LYS A 98 0.83 -9.42 15.07
C LYS A 98 2.12 -10.21 15.04
N ALA A 99 2.15 -11.34 14.35
CA ALA A 99 3.33 -12.20 14.24
C ALA A 99 4.50 -11.47 13.54
N LEU A 100 4.20 -10.62 12.58
CA LEU A 100 5.17 -9.85 11.80
C LEU A 100 5.59 -8.53 12.47
N GLY A 101 4.90 -8.12 13.53
CA GLY A 101 5.08 -6.77 14.10
C GLY A 101 4.69 -5.65 13.13
N CYS A 102 3.77 -5.93 12.19
CA CYS A 102 3.35 -5.02 11.12
C CYS A 102 2.19 -4.14 11.63
N PRO A 103 2.35 -2.80 11.66
CA PRO A 103 1.35 -1.92 12.27
C PRO A 103 0.15 -1.58 11.39
N ARG A 104 0.22 -1.87 10.08
CA ARG A 104 -0.78 -1.43 9.11
C ARG A 104 -1.32 -2.57 8.28
N VAL A 105 -2.63 -2.55 8.05
CA VAL A 105 -3.34 -3.49 7.18
C VAL A 105 -4.16 -2.71 6.16
N HIS A 106 -3.87 -2.90 4.87
CA HIS A 106 -4.72 -2.39 3.80
C HIS A 106 -5.99 -3.23 3.72
N LEU A 107 -7.12 -2.58 3.94
CA LEU A 107 -8.46 -3.18 3.88
C LEU A 107 -8.98 -3.07 2.44
N MET A 108 -8.79 -4.12 1.67
CA MET A 108 -9.10 -4.10 0.24
C MET A 108 -10.60 -4.00 -0.01
N ALA A 109 -11.02 -2.99 -0.76
CA ALA A 109 -12.44 -2.74 -1.07
C ALA A 109 -13.04 -3.82 -1.99
N GLY A 110 -12.29 -4.23 -3.01
CA GLY A 110 -12.77 -5.18 -3.99
C GLY A 110 -13.40 -4.55 -5.22
N ARG A 111 -13.89 -5.41 -6.10
CA ARG A 111 -14.39 -5.07 -7.43
C ARG A 111 -15.90 -4.93 -7.45
N VAL A 112 -16.38 -4.04 -8.30
CA VAL A 112 -17.77 -4.04 -8.76
C VAL A 112 -18.08 -5.43 -9.38
N PRO A 113 -19.20 -6.06 -9.03
CA PRO A 113 -19.56 -7.38 -9.58
C PRO A 113 -19.56 -7.39 -11.11
N GLN A 114 -19.15 -8.50 -11.69
CA GLN A 114 -19.08 -8.63 -13.15
C GLN A 114 -20.46 -8.43 -13.78
N GLY A 115 -20.53 -7.59 -14.81
CA GLY A 115 -21.76 -7.27 -15.51
C GLY A 115 -22.67 -6.26 -14.81
N ALA A 116 -22.34 -5.84 -13.59
CA ALA A 116 -23.10 -4.80 -12.89
C ALA A 116 -22.73 -3.40 -13.39
N ASP A 117 -23.72 -2.51 -13.42
CA ASP A 117 -23.50 -1.08 -13.65
C ASP A 117 -22.91 -0.45 -12.37
N ARG A 118 -21.73 0.15 -12.47
CA ARG A 118 -21.03 0.78 -11.36
C ARG A 118 -21.89 1.83 -10.65
N ALA A 119 -22.60 2.67 -11.39
CA ALA A 119 -23.43 3.72 -10.82
C ALA A 119 -24.63 3.13 -10.07
N ALA A 120 -25.23 2.08 -10.60
CA ALA A 120 -26.38 1.43 -9.98
C ALA A 120 -26.04 0.73 -8.66
N VAL A 121 -24.86 0.11 -8.54
CA VAL A 121 -24.46 -0.64 -7.32
C VAL A 121 -23.67 0.18 -6.32
N ARG A 122 -23.30 1.42 -6.66
CA ARG A 122 -22.41 2.25 -5.83
C ARG A 122 -22.89 2.43 -4.40
N SER A 123 -24.16 2.73 -4.23
CA SER A 123 -24.74 3.00 -2.89
C SER A 123 -24.74 1.75 -2.01
N GLU A 124 -25.09 0.60 -2.58
CA GLU A 124 -25.08 -0.68 -1.88
C GLU A 124 -23.65 -1.07 -1.47
N MET A 125 -22.71 -0.97 -2.39
CA MET A 125 -21.30 -1.28 -2.12
C MET A 125 -20.71 -0.36 -1.06
N GLU A 126 -21.02 0.94 -1.09
CA GLU A 126 -20.59 1.87 -0.06
C GLU A 126 -21.17 1.49 1.31
N THR A 127 -22.44 1.13 1.37
CA THR A 127 -23.08 0.69 2.62
C THR A 127 -22.39 -0.54 3.20
N VAL A 128 -22.11 -1.53 2.37
CA VAL A 128 -21.39 -2.75 2.75
C VAL A 128 -19.98 -2.40 3.25
N PHE A 129 -19.28 -1.52 2.54
CA PHE A 129 -17.93 -1.11 2.92
C PHE A 129 -17.91 -0.38 4.26
N LEU A 130 -18.83 0.55 4.48
CA LEU A 130 -18.95 1.26 5.76
C LEU A 130 -19.20 0.30 6.93
N GLU A 131 -20.09 -0.68 6.76
CA GLU A 131 -20.35 -1.71 7.77
C GLU A 131 -19.07 -2.50 8.09
N ASN A 132 -18.39 -3.01 7.07
CA ASN A 132 -17.16 -3.77 7.23
C ASN A 132 -16.03 -2.94 7.83
N LEU A 133 -15.90 -1.68 7.45
CA LEU A 133 -14.87 -0.78 7.98
C LEU A 133 -15.10 -0.44 9.45
N ARG A 134 -16.37 -0.26 9.89
CA ARG A 134 -16.67 -0.06 11.32
C ARG A 134 -16.31 -1.29 12.14
N HIS A 135 -16.63 -2.47 11.63
CA HIS A 135 -16.21 -3.73 12.26
C HIS A 135 -14.68 -3.84 12.32
N ALA A 136 -14.01 -3.62 11.18
CA ALA A 136 -12.55 -3.70 11.09
C ALA A 136 -11.85 -2.71 12.03
N ALA A 137 -12.35 -1.47 12.11
CA ALA A 137 -11.79 -0.47 13.01
C ALA A 137 -11.81 -0.93 14.47
N GLY A 138 -12.90 -1.56 14.92
CA GLY A 138 -13.00 -2.12 16.26
C GLY A 138 -12.02 -3.27 16.52
N VAL A 139 -11.90 -4.20 15.58
CA VAL A 139 -10.97 -5.33 15.67
C VAL A 139 -9.52 -4.85 15.69
N LEU A 140 -9.16 -3.96 14.77
CA LEU A 140 -7.80 -3.42 14.65
C LEU A 140 -7.40 -2.59 15.88
N ALA A 141 -8.34 -1.82 16.45
CA ALA A 141 -8.07 -1.01 17.64
C ALA A 141 -7.68 -1.85 18.86
N GLN A 142 -8.27 -3.03 19.03
CA GLN A 142 -7.93 -3.94 20.12
C GLN A 142 -6.47 -4.41 20.05
N GLU A 143 -5.90 -4.44 18.86
CA GLU A 143 -4.52 -4.88 18.61
C GLU A 143 -3.56 -3.71 18.30
N SER A 144 -4.00 -2.47 18.50
CA SER A 144 -3.24 -1.25 18.21
C SER A 144 -2.79 -1.17 16.74
N LEU A 145 -3.60 -1.68 15.81
CA LEU A 145 -3.35 -1.68 14.39
C LEU A 145 -4.12 -0.58 13.67
N VAL A 146 -3.57 -0.14 12.54
CA VAL A 146 -4.17 0.84 11.63
C VAL A 146 -4.67 0.14 10.38
N GLY A 147 -5.90 0.44 9.98
CA GLY A 147 -6.46 0.05 8.70
C GLY A 147 -6.26 1.15 7.65
N LEU A 148 -5.91 0.76 6.44
CA LEU A 148 -5.71 1.68 5.32
C LEU A 148 -6.73 1.45 4.21
N LEU A 149 -7.19 2.53 3.60
CA LEU A 149 -7.99 2.54 2.39
C LEU A 149 -7.13 3.05 1.23
N GLU A 150 -7.06 2.29 0.15
CA GLU A 150 -6.28 2.63 -1.04
C GLU A 150 -7.18 2.79 -2.26
N PRO A 151 -7.29 4.00 -2.82
CA PRO A 151 -7.84 4.19 -4.16
C PRO A 151 -6.93 3.57 -5.22
N ILE A 152 -7.51 2.71 -6.07
CA ILE A 152 -6.80 2.05 -7.17
C ILE A 152 -7.41 2.51 -8.49
N ASN A 153 -6.58 2.94 -9.44
CA ASN A 153 -7.05 3.48 -10.68
C ASN A 153 -7.81 2.44 -11.52
N THR A 154 -8.91 2.89 -12.09
CA THR A 154 -9.79 2.09 -12.95
C THR A 154 -9.53 2.29 -14.44
N ARG A 155 -8.54 3.10 -14.80
CA ARG A 155 -8.21 3.41 -16.20
C ARG A 155 -7.28 2.39 -16.82
N ILE A 156 -6.24 1.96 -16.08
CA ILE A 156 -5.25 1.01 -16.60
C ILE A 156 -4.96 -0.18 -15.67
N THR A 157 -5.17 -0.06 -14.36
CA THR A 157 -4.82 -1.14 -13.42
C THR A 157 -5.97 -2.10 -13.17
N ASP A 158 -7.11 -1.61 -12.66
CA ASP A 158 -8.26 -2.48 -12.33
C ASP A 158 -9.58 -1.79 -12.66
N PRO A 159 -10.11 -1.96 -13.89
CA PRO A 159 -11.30 -1.24 -14.35
C PRO A 159 -12.56 -1.46 -13.51
N ARG A 160 -12.61 -2.53 -12.73
CA ARG A 160 -13.75 -2.86 -11.87
C ARG A 160 -13.55 -2.50 -10.40
N TYR A 161 -12.38 -2.00 -9.98
CA TYR A 161 -12.14 -1.70 -8.58
C TYR A 161 -13.13 -0.64 -8.07
N PHE A 162 -13.70 -0.87 -6.87
CA PHE A 162 -14.77 0.00 -6.34
C PHE A 162 -14.26 1.36 -5.89
N LEU A 163 -13.16 1.36 -5.15
CA LEU A 163 -12.56 2.56 -4.56
C LEU A 163 -11.48 3.10 -5.49
N ASP A 164 -11.74 4.20 -6.21
CA ASP A 164 -10.85 4.62 -7.29
C ASP A 164 -10.37 6.08 -7.23
N THR A 165 -10.85 6.89 -6.28
CA THR A 165 -10.39 8.28 -6.12
C THR A 165 -10.05 8.62 -4.67
N PRO A 166 -9.10 9.57 -4.44
CA PRO A 166 -8.81 10.09 -3.11
C PRO A 166 -10.05 10.68 -2.41
N GLN A 167 -10.87 11.41 -3.16
CA GLN A 167 -12.08 12.07 -2.65
C GLN A 167 -13.11 11.04 -2.14
N GLN A 168 -13.29 9.95 -2.87
CA GLN A 168 -14.18 8.86 -2.45
C GLN A 168 -13.68 8.22 -1.14
N ALA A 169 -12.38 7.93 -1.06
CA ALA A 169 -11.79 7.35 0.15
C ALA A 169 -11.89 8.29 1.35
N ALA A 170 -11.60 9.58 1.17
CA ALA A 170 -11.72 10.59 2.23
C ALA A 170 -13.17 10.71 2.74
N ALA A 171 -14.14 10.72 1.84
CA ALA A 171 -15.56 10.74 2.21
C ALA A 171 -15.97 9.50 3.00
N ILE A 172 -15.49 8.33 2.64
CA ILE A 172 -15.74 7.08 3.36
C ILE A 172 -15.10 7.12 4.74
N LEU A 173 -13.85 7.55 4.86
CA LEU A 173 -13.16 7.72 6.15
C LEU A 173 -13.93 8.66 7.08
N GLN A 174 -14.42 9.77 6.55
CA GLN A 174 -15.24 10.72 7.31
C GLN A 174 -16.55 10.08 7.82
N LYS A 175 -17.24 9.33 6.97
CA LYS A 175 -18.48 8.61 7.34
C LYS A 175 -18.25 7.53 8.40
N VAL A 176 -17.12 6.84 8.35
CA VAL A 176 -16.75 5.83 9.36
C VAL A 176 -16.38 6.50 10.68
N GLY A 177 -15.64 7.60 10.65
CA GLY A 177 -15.29 8.41 11.82
C GLY A 177 -14.41 7.70 12.84
N ARG A 178 -13.48 6.87 12.40
CA ARG A 178 -12.56 6.12 13.27
C ARG A 178 -11.11 6.56 13.04
N PRO A 179 -10.38 6.97 14.09
CA PRO A 179 -9.02 7.52 13.96
C PRO A 179 -7.98 6.50 13.51
N ASN A 180 -8.23 5.21 13.72
CA ASN A 180 -7.33 4.14 13.31
C ASN A 180 -7.60 3.60 11.88
N LEU A 181 -8.45 4.29 11.12
CA LEU A 181 -8.57 4.10 9.67
C LEU A 181 -8.00 5.33 8.97
N GLN A 182 -7.09 5.10 8.04
CA GLN A 182 -6.35 6.16 7.36
C GLN A 182 -6.28 5.89 5.85
N LEU A 183 -5.76 6.86 5.12
CA LEU A 183 -5.63 6.81 3.68
C LEU A 183 -4.27 6.23 3.28
N GLN A 184 -4.26 5.30 2.35
CA GLN A 184 -3.07 4.87 1.63
C GLN A 184 -2.96 5.66 0.34
N MET A 185 -1.93 6.50 0.25
CA MET A 185 -1.68 7.39 -0.87
C MET A 185 -0.68 6.73 -1.81
N ASP A 186 -1.16 6.05 -2.85
CA ASP A 186 -0.32 5.62 -3.96
C ASP A 186 -0.34 6.69 -5.05
N LEU A 187 0.77 7.41 -5.21
CA LEU A 187 0.88 8.53 -6.15
C LEU A 187 0.72 8.08 -7.62
N PHE A 188 1.03 6.82 -7.93
CA PHE A 188 0.77 6.24 -9.23
C PHE A 188 -0.73 6.25 -9.55
N HIS A 189 -1.56 5.76 -8.64
CA HIS A 189 -3.01 5.74 -8.84
C HIS A 189 -3.62 7.15 -8.81
N TRP A 190 -3.14 8.00 -7.91
CA TRP A 190 -3.67 9.36 -7.78
C TRP A 190 -3.43 10.21 -9.02
N GLN A 191 -2.24 10.07 -9.64
CA GLN A 191 -1.93 10.78 -10.89
C GLN A 191 -2.90 10.37 -12.00
N ILE A 192 -3.16 9.09 -12.14
CA ILE A 192 -4.00 8.55 -13.23
C ILE A 192 -5.46 8.98 -13.09
N MET A 193 -5.98 9.00 -11.86
CA MET A 193 -7.41 9.29 -11.63
C MET A 193 -7.70 10.77 -11.51
N ASP A 194 -6.90 11.52 -10.78
CA ASP A 194 -7.21 12.89 -10.42
C ASP A 194 -6.12 13.90 -10.82
N GLY A 195 -4.87 13.52 -10.73
CA GLY A 195 -3.76 14.46 -10.93
C GLY A 195 -3.73 15.52 -9.84
N ASN A 196 -3.33 16.75 -10.18
CA ASN A 196 -3.22 17.86 -9.21
C ASN A 196 -2.55 17.43 -7.89
N LEU A 197 -1.45 16.68 -8.00
CA LEU A 197 -0.84 16.02 -6.85
C LEU A 197 -0.44 17.00 -5.73
N THR A 198 0.06 18.18 -6.07
CA THR A 198 0.40 19.20 -5.07
C THR A 198 -0.82 19.58 -4.22
N GLY A 199 -1.93 19.86 -4.86
CA GLY A 199 -3.18 20.20 -4.18
C GLY A 199 -3.71 19.04 -3.36
N ASN A 200 -3.77 17.85 -3.95
CA ASN A 200 -4.28 16.65 -3.31
C ASN A 200 -3.40 16.17 -2.14
N ILE A 201 -2.09 16.24 -2.25
CA ILE A 201 -1.18 15.92 -1.15
C ILE A 201 -1.45 16.87 0.03
N ARG A 202 -1.50 18.17 -0.20
CA ARG A 202 -1.76 19.15 0.86
C ARG A 202 -3.12 18.96 1.52
N GLU A 203 -4.14 18.68 0.74
CA GLU A 203 -5.51 18.48 1.25
C GLU A 203 -5.63 17.20 2.08
N PHE A 204 -5.11 16.08 1.57
CA PHE A 204 -5.37 14.76 2.16
C PHE A 204 -4.28 14.23 3.08
N LEU A 205 -3.09 14.83 3.12
CA LEU A 205 -1.98 14.35 3.97
C LEU A 205 -2.36 14.17 5.44
N PRO A 206 -3.22 15.01 6.06
CA PRO A 206 -3.68 14.77 7.43
C PRO A 206 -4.40 13.43 7.65
N LEU A 207 -4.94 12.83 6.58
CA LEU A 207 -5.61 11.53 6.63
C LEU A 207 -4.69 10.36 6.29
N VAL A 208 -3.47 10.63 5.80
CA VAL A 208 -2.57 9.63 5.23
C VAL A 208 -1.82 8.87 6.31
N GLY A 209 -1.91 7.55 6.25
CA GLY A 209 -1.15 6.62 7.09
C GLY A 209 0.01 5.93 6.38
N HIS A 210 0.05 5.99 5.06
CA HIS A 210 1.12 5.39 4.24
C HIS A 210 1.15 5.99 2.84
N VAL A 211 2.34 6.09 2.25
CA VAL A 211 2.56 6.59 0.89
C VAL A 211 3.23 5.51 0.05
N GLN A 212 2.84 5.41 -1.22
CA GLN A 212 3.50 4.54 -2.19
C GLN A 212 3.80 5.28 -3.48
N VAL A 213 4.80 4.80 -4.23
CA VAL A 213 5.31 5.46 -5.44
C VAL A 213 5.62 4.47 -6.55
N ALA A 214 5.30 4.87 -7.76
CA ALA A 214 5.71 4.29 -9.03
C ALA A 214 5.56 5.33 -10.13
N GLN A 215 6.33 5.21 -11.21
CA GLN A 215 6.22 6.13 -12.34
C GLN A 215 4.99 5.85 -13.21
N VAL A 216 4.40 6.87 -13.77
CA VAL A 216 3.22 6.80 -14.65
C VAL A 216 3.65 7.05 -16.10
N PRO A 217 3.12 6.30 -17.10
CA PRO A 217 2.14 5.22 -16.97
C PRO A 217 2.75 3.82 -16.78
N GLY A 218 4.07 3.67 -16.91
CA GLY A 218 4.74 2.37 -16.99
C GLY A 218 4.84 1.60 -15.68
N ARG A 219 4.52 2.23 -14.55
CA ARG A 219 4.66 1.70 -13.19
C ARG A 219 6.08 1.23 -12.84
N GLY A 220 7.09 1.85 -13.45
CA GLY A 220 8.49 1.58 -13.22
C GLY A 220 9.10 2.44 -12.11
N GLU A 221 10.43 2.43 -12.08
CA GLU A 221 11.23 3.19 -11.12
C GLU A 221 10.89 4.69 -11.15
N PRO A 222 10.99 5.39 -10.01
CA PRO A 222 10.72 6.83 -9.92
C PRO A 222 11.51 7.72 -10.88
N ASP A 223 12.73 7.32 -11.27
CA ASP A 223 13.57 8.04 -12.22
C ASP A 223 13.40 7.59 -13.69
N SER A 224 12.55 6.60 -13.93
CA SER A 224 12.23 6.19 -15.31
C SER A 224 11.40 7.26 -16.02
N PRO A 225 11.43 7.32 -17.36
CA PRO A 225 10.62 8.29 -18.10
C PRO A 225 9.13 8.17 -17.82
N GLY A 226 8.47 9.31 -17.56
CA GLY A 226 7.05 9.30 -17.27
C GLY A 226 6.49 10.66 -16.85
N GLU A 227 5.28 10.65 -16.34
CA GLU A 227 4.52 11.85 -16.04
C GLU A 227 4.89 12.52 -14.71
N LEU A 228 5.56 11.81 -13.78
CA LEU A 228 5.81 12.28 -12.43
C LEU A 228 7.23 12.80 -12.23
N ASN A 229 7.34 13.97 -11.59
CA ASN A 229 8.59 14.53 -11.12
C ASN A 229 8.82 14.14 -9.65
N PHE A 230 9.43 12.99 -9.39
CA PHE A 230 9.64 12.49 -8.04
C PHE A 230 10.58 13.35 -7.18
N PRO A 231 11.66 13.97 -7.70
CA PRO A 231 12.42 14.92 -6.89
C PRO A 231 11.55 16.04 -6.29
N TYR A 232 10.62 16.59 -7.06
CA TYR A 232 9.66 17.57 -6.59
C TYR A 232 8.68 16.98 -5.55
N LEU A 233 8.13 15.80 -5.84
CA LEU A 233 7.15 15.16 -4.96
C LEU A 233 7.76 14.73 -3.61
N PHE A 234 8.99 14.24 -3.61
CA PHE A 234 9.69 13.92 -2.38
C PHE A 234 9.96 15.16 -1.53
N GLN A 235 10.41 16.24 -2.16
CA GLN A 235 10.59 17.51 -1.46
C GLN A 235 9.25 18.02 -0.89
N LEU A 236 8.16 17.92 -1.65
CA LEU A 236 6.84 18.31 -1.18
C LEU A 236 6.40 17.50 0.05
N LEU A 237 6.60 16.18 0.05
CA LEU A 237 6.28 15.33 1.21
C LEU A 237 7.10 15.71 2.45
N GLU A 238 8.38 16.06 2.27
CA GLU A 238 9.25 16.55 3.35
C GLU A 238 8.74 17.90 3.89
N ASP A 239 8.44 18.83 3.00
CA ASP A 239 7.97 20.19 3.35
C ASP A 239 6.64 20.16 4.08
N GLU A 240 5.72 19.30 3.67
CA GLU A 240 4.43 19.09 4.32
C GLU A 240 4.52 18.21 5.59
N GLY A 241 5.74 17.77 5.94
CA GLY A 241 6.01 17.10 7.21
C GLY A 241 5.64 15.62 7.29
N TYR A 242 5.57 14.91 6.17
CA TYR A 242 5.34 13.47 6.19
C TYR A 242 6.45 12.74 6.94
N ARG A 243 6.10 11.82 7.86
CA ARG A 243 7.04 11.10 8.73
C ARG A 243 6.97 9.57 8.59
N GLY A 244 6.06 9.05 7.79
CA GLY A 244 5.90 7.62 7.54
C GLY A 244 6.92 7.08 6.55
N PHE A 245 6.69 5.86 6.11
CA PHE A 245 7.45 5.26 5.02
C PHE A 245 6.85 5.61 3.66
N VAL A 246 7.71 5.70 2.65
CA VAL A 246 7.34 5.76 1.25
C VAL A 246 7.60 4.39 0.64
N GLY A 247 6.53 3.67 0.32
CA GLY A 247 6.59 2.32 -0.25
C GLY A 247 6.99 2.33 -1.73
N CYS A 248 8.05 1.62 -2.04
CA CYS A 248 8.50 1.42 -3.41
C CYS A 248 7.70 0.30 -4.05
N GLU A 249 6.51 0.63 -4.56
CA GLU A 249 5.59 -0.33 -5.18
C GLU A 249 5.57 -0.14 -6.69
N TYR A 250 6.69 -0.51 -7.32
CA TYR A 250 6.84 -0.41 -8.76
C TYR A 250 7.35 -1.72 -9.36
N ARG A 251 7.21 -1.84 -10.66
CA ARG A 251 7.74 -2.96 -11.44
C ARG A 251 9.13 -2.60 -11.91
N PRO A 252 10.19 -3.26 -11.40
CA PRO A 252 11.54 -3.08 -11.91
C PRO A 252 11.59 -3.36 -13.41
N GLN A 253 12.21 -2.46 -14.19
CA GLN A 253 12.36 -2.63 -15.64
C GLN A 253 13.51 -3.56 -16.01
N GLY A 254 14.44 -3.76 -15.09
CA GLY A 254 15.58 -4.66 -15.18
C GLY A 254 15.87 -5.29 -13.83
N ASP A 255 17.14 -5.47 -13.51
CA ASP A 255 17.56 -5.89 -12.17
C ASP A 255 17.15 -4.86 -11.13
N THR A 256 16.56 -5.34 -10.03
CA THR A 256 16.03 -4.43 -9.00
C THR A 256 17.12 -3.57 -8.38
N VAL A 257 18.28 -4.18 -8.04
CA VAL A 257 19.40 -3.48 -7.37
C VAL A 257 20.03 -2.43 -8.29
N GLU A 258 20.21 -2.76 -9.55
CA GLU A 258 20.71 -1.81 -10.55
C GLU A 258 19.76 -0.61 -10.70
N GLY A 259 18.46 -0.85 -10.65
CA GLY A 259 17.41 0.17 -10.73
C GLY A 259 17.27 1.07 -9.50
N LEU A 260 18.04 0.87 -8.42
CA LEU A 260 17.96 1.69 -7.19
C LEU A 260 18.82 2.97 -7.22
N ASN A 261 19.35 3.37 -8.35
CA ASN A 261 20.19 4.57 -8.45
C ASN A 261 19.47 5.85 -7.99
N TRP A 262 18.17 5.97 -8.26
CA TRP A 262 17.34 7.08 -7.80
C TRP A 262 17.31 7.19 -6.28
N LEU A 263 17.23 6.05 -5.59
CA LEU A 263 17.16 5.98 -4.13
C LEU A 263 18.52 6.28 -3.50
N ARG A 264 19.61 5.73 -4.06
CA ARG A 264 20.97 6.06 -3.63
C ARG A 264 21.24 7.55 -3.79
N SER A 265 20.85 8.13 -4.94
CA SER A 265 20.97 9.57 -5.19
C SER A 265 20.16 10.42 -4.20
N TYR A 266 19.00 9.93 -3.77
CA TYR A 266 18.22 10.58 -2.73
C TYR A 266 18.97 10.53 -1.38
N TRP A 267 19.43 9.36 -0.96
CA TRP A 267 20.17 9.19 0.31
C TRP A 267 21.45 10.03 0.35
N ASP A 268 22.21 10.07 -0.73
CA ASP A 268 23.45 10.87 -0.84
C ASP A 268 23.17 12.37 -0.65
N ARG A 269 22.11 12.88 -1.26
CA ARG A 269 21.71 14.29 -1.07
C ARG A 269 21.29 14.61 0.35
N GLN A 270 20.73 13.65 1.06
CA GLN A 270 20.30 13.81 2.44
C GLN A 270 21.42 13.55 3.46
N GLY A 271 22.61 13.15 3.02
CA GLY A 271 23.71 12.77 3.91
C GLY A 271 23.41 11.51 4.74
N CYS A 272 22.50 10.67 4.27
CA CYS A 272 22.19 9.41 4.94
C CYS A 272 23.31 8.39 4.64
N PRO A 273 23.89 7.71 5.67
CA PRO A 273 24.86 6.66 5.43
C PRO A 273 24.18 5.51 4.66
N GLN A 274 24.79 5.11 3.54
CA GLN A 274 24.35 3.92 2.81
C GLN A 274 24.67 2.69 3.67
N ALA A 275 23.69 1.82 3.86
CA ALA A 275 23.93 0.54 4.48
C ALA A 275 24.85 -0.29 3.56
N GLY A 276 26.10 -0.56 3.99
CA GLY A 276 26.99 -1.46 3.29
C GLY A 276 28.25 -0.84 2.67
N GLN A 277 28.84 0.19 3.27
CA GLN A 277 30.27 0.50 3.10
C GLN A 277 31.08 -0.04 4.27
#